data_fa0e0898fb7425b12821ea26d4260e66
#
_entry.id   fa0e0898fb7425b12821ea26d4260e66
#
_cell.length_a   1.000
_cell.length_b   1.000
_cell.length_c   1.000
_cell.angle_alpha   90.00
_cell.angle_beta   90.00
_cell.angle_gamma   90.00
#
_symmetry.space_group_name_H-M   'P 1'
#
loop_
_entity.id
_entity.type
_entity.pdbx_description
1 polymer ?
#
loop_
_entity_poly.entity_id
_entity_poly.type
_entity_poly.pdbx_seq_one_letter_code
_entity_poly.pdbx_strand_id
1 'polypeptide(L)'
;MSSKPFLDSNIVLYLLSGDAEKADRAQALLDAGGVISVHVLNEVTSVCLRKLKMPWPEVDALLLAVKAACEVLPLTLALHEKAVELT
;
A
#
# COMPACT_ATOMS: atom_id res chain seq x y z
N MET A 1 11.40 7.02 19.72
CA MET A 1 10.69 7.55 18.56
C MET A 1 10.36 6.42 17.59
N SER A 2 9.10 6.14 17.41
CA SER A 2 8.72 5.08 16.50
C SER A 2 8.63 5.61 15.08
N SER A 3 9.39 5.04 14.18
CA SER A 3 9.25 5.33 12.76
C SER A 3 8.25 4.35 12.17
N LYS A 4 7.30 4.85 11.42
CA LYS A 4 6.33 4.00 10.74
C LYS A 4 7.01 3.30 9.55
N PRO A 5 6.77 2.01 9.35
CA PRO A 5 7.37 1.31 8.22
C PRO A 5 6.75 1.77 6.90
N PHE A 6 7.57 1.76 5.86
CA PHE A 6 7.07 1.91 4.50
C PHE A 6 6.46 0.60 4.04
N LEU A 7 5.26 0.67 3.52
CA LEU A 7 4.56 -0.50 3.01
C LEU A 7 4.63 -0.50 1.49
N ASP A 8 4.98 -1.64 0.91
CA ASP A 8 5.02 -1.78 -0.53
C ASP A 8 3.68 -2.34 -1.06
N SER A 9 3.58 -2.43 -2.38
CA SER A 9 2.36 -2.91 -3.01
C SER A 9 2.03 -4.35 -2.63
N ASN A 10 3.04 -5.18 -2.37
CA ASN A 10 2.82 -6.58 -2.00
C ASN A 10 2.05 -6.70 -0.69
N ILE A 11 2.34 -5.82 0.28
CA ILE A 11 1.63 -5.84 1.56
C ILE A 11 0.14 -5.59 1.33
N VAL A 12 -0.19 -4.58 0.52
CA VAL A 12 -1.58 -4.27 0.23
C VAL A 12 -2.25 -5.42 -0.53
N LEU A 13 -1.54 -6.00 -1.49
CA LEU A 13 -2.08 -7.09 -2.30
C LEU A 13 -2.31 -8.38 -1.51
N TYR A 14 -1.57 -8.58 -0.43
CA TYR A 14 -1.78 -9.73 0.45
C TYR A 14 -3.16 -9.70 1.10
N LEU A 15 -3.76 -8.53 1.28
CA LEU A 15 -5.14 -8.42 1.78
C LEU A 15 -6.13 -9.11 0.84
N LEU A 16 -5.80 -9.17 -0.44
CA LEU A 16 -6.65 -9.74 -1.47
C LEU A 16 -6.28 -11.18 -1.80
N SER A 17 -5.25 -11.72 -1.16
CA SER A 17 -4.82 -13.08 -1.40
C SER A 17 -5.81 -14.07 -0.78
N GLY A 18 -5.86 -15.27 -1.33
CA GLY A 18 -6.67 -16.33 -0.73
C GLY A 18 -6.05 -16.95 0.51
N ASP A 19 -4.88 -16.46 0.92
CA ASP A 19 -4.14 -16.97 2.07
C ASP A 19 -4.48 -16.12 3.29
N ALA A 20 -5.26 -16.70 4.22
CA ALA A 20 -5.72 -15.98 5.41
C ALA A 20 -4.55 -15.52 6.28
N GLU A 21 -3.47 -16.29 6.37
CA GLU A 21 -2.31 -15.93 7.17
C GLU A 21 -1.63 -14.66 6.62
N LYS A 22 -1.45 -14.60 5.31
CA LYS A 22 -0.85 -13.42 4.67
C LYS A 22 -1.76 -12.21 4.80
N ALA A 23 -3.06 -12.40 4.61
CA ALA A 23 -4.03 -11.33 4.75
C ALA A 23 -4.05 -10.78 6.17
N ASP A 24 -4.00 -11.65 7.18
CA ASP A 24 -3.99 -11.26 8.58
C ASP A 24 -2.73 -10.46 8.92
N ARG A 25 -1.57 -10.88 8.41
CA ARG A 25 -0.32 -10.14 8.63
C ARG A 25 -0.36 -8.76 7.99
N ALA A 26 -0.89 -8.69 6.77
CA ALA A 26 -1.03 -7.42 6.08
C ALA A 26 -1.98 -6.49 6.83
N GLN A 27 -3.09 -7.03 7.31
CA GLN A 27 -4.05 -6.25 8.09
C GLN A 27 -3.42 -5.72 9.38
N ALA A 28 -2.64 -6.54 10.07
CA ALA A 28 -1.94 -6.13 11.28
C ALA A 28 -0.97 -4.97 11.01
N LEU A 29 -0.24 -5.03 9.89
CA LEU A 29 0.66 -3.97 9.51
C LEU A 29 -0.09 -2.67 9.19
N LEU A 30 -1.21 -2.77 8.52
CA LEU A 30 -2.04 -1.61 8.21
C LEU A 30 -2.65 -1.02 9.49
N ASP A 31 -3.11 -1.86 10.40
CA ASP A 31 -3.71 -1.43 11.66
C ASP A 31 -2.69 -0.71 12.55
N ALA A 32 -1.43 -1.13 12.48
CA ALA A 32 -0.35 -0.47 13.21
C ALA A 32 -0.02 0.91 12.64
N GLY A 33 -0.50 1.20 11.46
CA GLY A 33 -0.22 2.45 10.76
C GLY A 33 1.13 2.39 10.06
N GLY A 34 1.13 2.52 8.77
CA GLY A 34 2.34 2.54 7.98
C GLY A 34 2.37 3.78 7.09
N VAL A 35 3.41 3.87 6.29
CA VAL A 35 3.55 4.93 5.30
C VAL A 35 3.51 4.29 3.91
N ILE A 36 2.72 4.86 3.03
CA ILE A 36 2.59 4.37 1.67
C ILE A 36 2.74 5.55 0.70
N SER A 37 3.40 5.31 -0.41
CA SER A 37 3.58 6.36 -1.41
C SER A 37 2.45 6.32 -2.44
N VAL A 38 2.25 7.45 -3.12
CA VAL A 38 1.30 7.52 -4.24
C VAL A 38 1.68 6.52 -5.32
N HIS A 39 2.98 6.30 -5.54
CA HIS A 39 3.44 5.31 -6.50
C HIS A 39 2.93 3.90 -6.17
N VAL A 40 2.98 3.52 -4.89
CA VAL A 40 2.49 2.22 -4.46
C VAL A 40 0.97 2.12 -4.66
N LEU A 41 0.22 3.19 -4.36
CA LEU A 41 -1.21 3.21 -4.61
C LEU A 41 -1.53 3.02 -6.09
N ASN A 42 -0.77 3.66 -6.97
CA ASN A 42 -0.95 3.52 -8.42
C ASN A 42 -0.63 2.09 -8.87
N GLU A 43 0.40 1.49 -8.31
CA GLU A 43 0.79 0.13 -8.64
C GLU A 43 -0.28 -0.87 -8.18
N VAL A 44 -0.80 -0.71 -6.97
CA VAL A 44 -1.89 -1.55 -6.46
C VAL A 44 -3.12 -1.41 -7.36
N THR A 45 -3.48 -0.19 -7.73
CA THR A 45 -4.60 0.06 -8.62
C THR A 45 -4.44 -0.68 -9.95
N SER A 46 -3.26 -0.57 -10.54
CA SER A 46 -2.96 -1.22 -11.82
C SER A 46 -3.08 -2.74 -11.72
N VAL A 47 -2.53 -3.33 -10.67
CA VAL A 47 -2.59 -4.78 -10.48
C VAL A 47 -4.04 -5.24 -10.26
N CYS A 48 -4.80 -4.52 -9.44
CA CYS A 48 -6.19 -4.87 -9.18
C CYS A 48 -7.03 -4.85 -10.45
N LEU A 49 -6.84 -3.84 -11.29
CA LEU A 49 -7.61 -3.70 -12.52
C LEU A 49 -7.18 -4.70 -13.59
N ARG A 50 -5.87 -4.92 -13.74
CA ARG A 50 -5.33 -5.73 -14.83
C ARG A 50 -5.25 -7.22 -14.51
N LYS A 51 -4.69 -7.57 -13.35
CA LYS A 51 -4.46 -8.96 -13.00
C LYS A 51 -5.63 -9.58 -12.26
N LEU A 52 -6.20 -8.86 -11.32
CA LEU A 52 -7.29 -9.34 -10.50
C LEU A 52 -8.65 -9.05 -11.11
N LYS A 53 -8.69 -8.18 -12.12
CA LYS A 53 -9.90 -7.80 -12.84
C LYS A 53 -11.03 -7.38 -11.90
N MET A 54 -10.66 -6.64 -10.86
CA MET A 54 -11.62 -6.13 -9.90
C MET A 54 -12.44 -5.00 -10.51
N PRO A 55 -13.74 -4.93 -10.23
CA PRO A 55 -14.52 -3.78 -10.67
C PRO A 55 -14.06 -2.51 -9.96
N TRP A 56 -14.17 -1.39 -10.65
CA TRP A 56 -13.67 -0.11 -10.13
C TRP A 56 -14.20 0.26 -8.74
N PRO A 57 -15.48 0.05 -8.42
CA PRO A 57 -15.98 0.35 -7.07
C PRO A 57 -15.25 -0.42 -5.96
N GLU A 58 -14.87 -1.66 -6.22
CA GLU A 58 -14.10 -2.45 -5.25
C GLU A 58 -12.68 -1.94 -5.09
N VAL A 59 -12.05 -1.56 -6.19
CA VAL A 59 -10.71 -0.97 -6.17
C VAL A 59 -10.73 0.33 -5.37
N ASP A 60 -11.72 1.17 -5.62
CA ASP A 60 -11.87 2.45 -4.92
C ASP A 60 -12.06 2.24 -3.43
N ALA A 61 -12.88 1.28 -3.02
CA ALA A 61 -13.10 0.96 -1.62
C ALA A 61 -11.81 0.48 -0.95
N LEU A 62 -11.01 -0.34 -1.63
CA LEU A 62 -9.72 -0.79 -1.12
C LEU A 62 -8.77 0.39 -0.92
N LEU A 63 -8.68 1.27 -1.91
CA LEU A 63 -7.80 2.44 -1.84
C LEU A 63 -8.21 3.38 -0.71
N LEU A 64 -9.50 3.58 -0.51
CA LEU A 64 -10.00 4.40 0.59
C LEU A 64 -9.63 3.80 1.94
N ALA A 65 -9.76 2.48 2.08
CA ALA A 65 -9.40 1.80 3.32
C ALA A 65 -7.90 1.92 3.61
N VAL A 66 -7.06 1.76 2.61
CA VAL A 66 -5.61 1.90 2.74
C VAL A 66 -5.23 3.33 3.12
N LYS A 67 -5.83 4.32 2.45
CA LYS A 67 -5.57 5.73 2.76
C LYS A 67 -6.00 6.10 4.17
N ALA A 68 -7.06 5.49 4.67
CA ALA A 68 -7.52 5.75 6.03
C ALA A 68 -6.58 5.13 7.08
N ALA A 69 -5.95 4.02 6.76
CA ALA A 69 -5.07 3.29 7.68
C ALA A 69 -3.63 3.80 7.66
N CYS A 70 -3.18 4.34 6.53
CA CYS A 70 -1.77 4.69 6.32
C CYS A 70 -1.58 6.17 6.05
N GLU A 71 -0.39 6.66 6.38
CA GLU A 71 0.02 7.99 5.95
C GLU A 71 0.44 7.91 4.48
N VAL A 72 -0.17 8.73 3.64
CA VAL A 72 0.12 8.74 2.20
C VAL A 72 1.07 9.88 1.89
N LEU A 73 2.22 9.54 1.31
CA LEU A 73 3.22 10.54 0.92
C LEU A 73 3.24 10.69 -0.60
N PRO A 74 3.31 11.91 -1.10
CA PRO A 74 3.48 12.12 -2.53
C PRO A 74 4.88 11.70 -2.97
N LEU A 75 4.98 11.18 -4.18
CA LEU A 75 6.28 10.87 -4.75
C LEU A 75 6.87 12.15 -5.33
N THR A 76 7.82 12.74 -4.61
CA THR A 76 8.49 13.95 -5.04
C THR A 76 9.95 13.65 -5.37
N LEU A 77 10.59 14.57 -6.09
CA LEU A 77 12.02 14.45 -6.39
C LEU A 77 12.85 14.40 -5.10
N ALA A 78 12.52 15.26 -4.14
CA ALA A 78 13.22 15.26 -2.86
C ALA A 78 13.09 13.92 -2.13
N LEU A 79 11.91 13.33 -2.13
CA LEU A 79 11.69 12.03 -1.51
C LEU A 79 12.49 10.94 -2.23
N HIS A 80 12.50 10.99 -3.56
CA HIS A 80 13.26 10.04 -4.37
C HIS A 80 14.77 10.13 -4.08
N GLU A 81 15.31 11.34 -4.05
CA GLU A 81 16.73 11.55 -3.76
C GLU A 81 17.11 11.05 -2.38
N LYS A 82 16.25 11.29 -1.39
CA LYS A 82 16.48 10.83 -0.04
C LYS A 82 16.47 9.31 0.04
N ALA A 83 15.58 8.65 -0.68
CA ALA A 83 15.52 7.20 -0.72
C ALA A 83 16.79 6.62 -1.33
N VAL A 84 17.31 7.24 -2.38
CA VAL A 84 18.57 6.83 -3.02
C VAL A 84 19.75 6.98 -2.06
N GLU A 85 19.79 8.06 -1.31
CA GLU A 85 20.86 8.28 -0.33
C GLU A 85 20.86 7.23 0.78
N LEU A 86 19.69 6.71 1.13
CA LEU A 86 19.58 5.73 2.20
C LEU A 86 19.91 4.31 1.75
N THR A 87 20.00 4.09 0.47
CA THR A 87 20.41 2.80 -0.05
C THR A 87 21.90 2.79 -0.33
#